data_7d388a6c7b014517caf3cc53cebcbcc9
#
_entry.id   7d388a6c7b014517caf3cc53cebcbcc9
#
_cell.length_a   1.000
_cell.length_b   1.000
_cell.length_c   1.000
_cell.angle_alpha   90.00
_cell.angle_beta   90.00
_cell.angle_gamma   90.00
#
_symmetry.space_group_name_H-M   'P 1'
#
loop_
_entity.id
_entity.type
_entity.pdbx_description
1 polymer ?
#
loop_
_entity_poly.entity_id
_entity_poly.type
_entity_poly.pdbx_seq_one_letter_code
_entity_poly.pdbx_strand_id
1 'polypeptide(L)'
;EPYADEIIEDHLGNLLVLKKGKQSRKAPMMVCAHMDEVGFIITNIDEKGFLSFAPVGGIQPEVTGGRMVLVGDDAIPGMVGCKPVHLCDDKERSDPGKISNMKIDIGAKDKAEAEKLVSLGDMVTFTGPVVHYGEGRVAGRALDDRAGCAVLIKMIQSDLEYDTYFSFTTREEVGGMGAQTATYTVKPDIAVAIETTTAADIGGVAPEKRVCFLGKGPVISFMDKGTIYDNRLYQLALDTAKEYKIKAQPKLGVFGGNNAGSMHQAVGGVR
;
A
#
# COMPACT_ATOMS: atom_id res chain seq x y z
N GLU A 1 2.74 -12.60 -18.15
CA GLU A 1 2.99 -13.98 -18.66
C GLU A 1 4.16 -14.08 -19.66
N PRO A 2 4.25 -13.29 -20.76
CA PRO A 2 5.28 -13.53 -21.79
C PRO A 2 6.73 -13.28 -21.33
N TYR A 3 6.93 -12.64 -20.18
CA TYR A 3 8.23 -12.28 -19.63
C TYR A 3 8.60 -13.07 -18.37
N ALA A 4 7.72 -13.92 -17.88
CA ALA A 4 7.90 -14.72 -16.67
C ALA A 4 8.29 -16.16 -17.01
N ASP A 5 9.24 -16.72 -16.27
CA ASP A 5 9.62 -18.12 -16.39
C ASP A 5 8.72 -19.04 -15.55
N GLU A 6 8.22 -18.52 -14.41
CA GLU A 6 7.29 -19.22 -13.54
C GLU A 6 6.39 -18.18 -12.82
N ILE A 7 5.14 -18.55 -12.57
CA ILE A 7 4.19 -17.76 -11.78
C ILE A 7 3.52 -18.71 -10.78
N ILE A 8 3.61 -18.35 -9.50
CA ILE A 8 2.99 -19.08 -8.40
C ILE A 8 2.00 -18.15 -7.72
N GLU A 9 0.77 -18.59 -7.55
CA GLU A 9 -0.21 -17.95 -6.66
C GLU A 9 -0.27 -18.75 -5.36
N ASP A 10 -0.05 -18.08 -4.22
CA ASP A 10 -0.14 -18.75 -2.92
C ASP A 10 -1.54 -18.62 -2.29
N HIS A 11 -1.75 -19.30 -1.16
CA HIS A 11 -3.04 -19.32 -0.47
C HIS A 11 -3.48 -17.96 0.13
N LEU A 12 -2.60 -16.97 0.21
CA LEU A 12 -2.96 -15.61 0.61
C LEU A 12 -3.26 -14.71 -0.59
N GLY A 13 -3.11 -15.22 -1.83
CA GLY A 13 -3.30 -14.47 -3.05
C GLY A 13 -2.07 -13.66 -3.48
N ASN A 14 -0.88 -13.94 -2.94
CA ASN A 14 0.35 -13.37 -3.46
C ASN A 14 0.67 -13.98 -4.84
N LEU A 15 1.19 -13.15 -5.76
CA LEU A 15 1.75 -13.61 -7.02
C LEU A 15 3.27 -13.57 -6.95
N LEU A 16 3.92 -14.73 -7.02
CA LEU A 16 5.36 -14.88 -7.02
C LEU A 16 5.81 -15.18 -8.45
N VAL A 17 6.51 -14.25 -9.06
CA VAL A 17 6.92 -14.32 -10.48
C VAL A 17 8.42 -14.52 -10.56
N LEU A 18 8.87 -15.68 -10.99
CA LEU A 18 10.28 -15.92 -11.29
C LEU A 18 10.62 -15.37 -12.69
N LYS A 19 11.67 -14.57 -12.72
CA LYS A 19 12.37 -14.19 -13.93
C LYS A 19 13.81 -14.67 -13.83
N LYS A 20 14.22 -15.56 -14.73
CA LYS A 20 15.61 -16.02 -14.82
C LYS A 20 16.50 -14.91 -15.34
N GLY A 21 17.66 -14.79 -14.72
CA GLY A 21 18.73 -13.92 -15.15
C GLY A 21 19.76 -14.66 -16.01
N LYS A 22 20.84 -13.97 -16.37
CA LYS A 22 21.99 -14.58 -17.06
C LYS A 22 22.75 -15.57 -16.17
N GLN A 23 22.64 -15.40 -14.86
CA GLN A 23 23.33 -16.21 -13.87
C GLN A 23 22.36 -16.67 -12.78
N SER A 24 22.47 -17.95 -12.41
CA SER A 24 21.74 -18.50 -11.28
C SER A 24 22.54 -18.34 -9.99
N ARG A 25 21.87 -18.00 -8.90
CA ARG A 25 22.43 -17.91 -7.55
C ARG A 25 22.02 -19.15 -6.74
N LYS A 26 22.79 -19.43 -5.67
CA LYS A 26 22.43 -20.49 -4.70
C LYS A 26 21.07 -20.23 -4.03
N ALA A 27 20.79 -18.96 -3.72
CA ALA A 27 19.49 -18.48 -3.30
C ALA A 27 19.07 -17.31 -4.21
N PRO A 28 17.81 -17.23 -4.64
CA PRO A 28 17.34 -16.17 -5.53
C PRO A 28 17.33 -14.81 -4.81
N MET A 29 17.30 -13.74 -5.60
CA MET A 29 16.92 -12.42 -5.10
C MET A 29 15.39 -12.32 -5.08
N MET A 30 14.86 -11.46 -4.21
CA MET A 30 13.44 -11.14 -4.17
C MET A 30 13.23 -9.63 -4.21
N VAL A 31 12.31 -9.18 -5.06
CA VAL A 31 11.84 -7.79 -5.09
C VAL A 31 10.34 -7.81 -4.83
N CYS A 32 9.89 -7.02 -3.87
CA CYS A 32 8.53 -7.07 -3.34
C CYS A 32 7.84 -5.71 -3.45
N ALA A 33 6.56 -5.72 -3.79
CA ALA A 33 5.63 -4.60 -3.71
C ALA A 33 4.25 -5.15 -3.35
N HIS A 34 3.38 -4.36 -2.70
CA HIS A 34 2.05 -4.85 -2.36
C HIS A 34 0.95 -4.40 -3.33
N MET A 35 -0.08 -5.22 -3.46
CA MET A 35 -1.22 -4.99 -4.35
C MET A 35 -2.45 -4.45 -3.62
N ASP A 36 -2.56 -4.72 -2.32
CA ASP A 36 -3.67 -4.29 -1.50
C ASP A 36 -3.63 -2.77 -1.24
N GLU A 37 -4.72 -2.26 -0.76
CA GLU A 37 -4.90 -0.85 -0.42
C GLU A 37 -5.77 -0.75 0.84
N VAL A 38 -5.69 0.36 1.54
CA VAL A 38 -6.58 0.67 2.67
C VAL A 38 -8.04 0.79 2.21
N GLY A 39 -8.96 0.37 3.06
CA GLY A 39 -10.40 0.42 2.77
C GLY A 39 -11.22 0.17 4.03
N PHE A 40 -12.44 -0.31 3.82
CA PHE A 40 -13.31 -0.68 4.93
C PHE A 40 -13.91 -2.06 4.70
N ILE A 41 -14.52 -2.62 5.75
CA ILE A 41 -15.30 -3.86 5.71
C ILE A 41 -16.66 -3.61 6.36
N ILE A 42 -17.73 -4.11 5.77
CA ILE A 42 -19.08 -3.95 6.30
C ILE A 42 -19.26 -4.83 7.54
N THR A 43 -19.71 -4.23 8.64
CA THR A 43 -19.87 -4.90 9.94
C THR A 43 -21.32 -5.01 10.41
N ASN A 44 -22.22 -4.17 9.90
CA ASN A 44 -23.65 -4.23 10.22
C ASN A 44 -24.48 -3.45 9.19
N ILE A 45 -25.73 -3.83 9.04
CA ILE A 45 -26.76 -3.14 8.23
C ILE A 45 -27.91 -2.79 9.19
N ASP A 46 -28.23 -1.52 9.35
CA ASP A 46 -29.29 -1.08 10.24
C ASP A 46 -30.69 -1.12 9.58
N GLU A 47 -31.74 -0.96 10.37
CA GLU A 47 -33.13 -1.04 9.88
C GLU A 47 -33.50 -0.01 8.80
N LYS A 48 -32.70 1.05 8.68
CA LYS A 48 -32.88 2.10 7.67
C LYS A 48 -32.02 1.86 6.41
N GLY A 49 -31.28 0.75 6.35
CA GLY A 49 -30.42 0.41 5.22
C GLY A 49 -29.03 1.04 5.25
N PHE A 50 -28.65 1.80 6.30
CA PHE A 50 -27.30 2.33 6.42
C PHE A 50 -26.32 1.24 6.88
N LEU A 51 -25.11 1.27 6.29
CA LEU A 51 -24.06 0.30 6.58
C LEU A 51 -23.10 0.83 7.65
N SER A 52 -22.86 0.03 8.70
CA SER A 52 -21.73 0.23 9.60
C SER A 52 -20.50 -0.44 9.04
N PHE A 53 -19.33 0.10 9.29
CA PHE A 53 -18.09 -0.40 8.73
C PHE A 53 -16.92 -0.24 9.70
N ALA A 54 -15.87 -1.02 9.50
CA ALA A 54 -14.60 -0.92 10.20
C ALA A 54 -13.46 -0.66 9.21
N PRO A 55 -12.39 0.03 9.60
CA PRO A 55 -11.24 0.23 8.73
C PRO A 55 -10.47 -1.08 8.51
N VAL A 56 -9.98 -1.25 7.29
CA VAL A 56 -8.99 -2.22 6.88
C VAL A 56 -7.74 -1.44 6.51
N GLY A 57 -6.70 -1.58 7.35
CA GLY A 57 -5.50 -0.72 7.26
C GLY A 57 -5.64 0.62 8.01
N GLY A 58 -4.65 1.48 7.84
CA GLY A 58 -4.54 2.76 8.54
C GLY A 58 -5.27 3.90 7.85
N ILE A 59 -6.50 4.21 8.27
CA ILE A 59 -7.30 5.31 7.71
C ILE A 59 -7.60 6.35 8.79
N GLN A 60 -7.38 7.63 8.46
CA GLN A 60 -7.71 8.73 9.35
C GLN A 60 -9.17 9.19 9.14
N PRO A 61 -9.90 9.51 10.22
CA PRO A 61 -11.28 9.98 10.14
C PRO A 61 -11.45 11.23 9.28
N GLU A 62 -10.46 12.12 9.29
CA GLU A 62 -10.46 13.42 8.60
C GLU A 62 -10.61 13.28 7.08
N VAL A 63 -10.15 12.18 6.52
CA VAL A 63 -10.21 11.93 5.07
C VAL A 63 -11.35 11.00 4.68
N THR A 64 -12.19 10.58 5.63
CA THR A 64 -13.22 9.54 5.42
C THR A 64 -14.60 10.13 5.13
N GLY A 65 -15.03 11.13 5.90
CA GLY A 65 -16.35 11.73 5.75
C GLY A 65 -16.57 12.40 4.40
N GLY A 66 -17.74 12.18 3.79
CA GLY A 66 -18.10 12.74 2.49
C GLY A 66 -17.44 12.05 1.28
N ARG A 67 -16.73 10.94 1.48
CA ARG A 67 -16.11 10.20 0.38
C ARG A 67 -17.12 9.28 -0.32
N MET A 68 -17.00 9.22 -1.62
CA MET A 68 -17.66 8.19 -2.41
C MET A 68 -16.86 6.88 -2.32
N VAL A 69 -17.59 5.79 -2.21
CA VAL A 69 -17.05 4.43 -2.06
C VAL A 69 -17.77 3.46 -2.97
N LEU A 70 -17.17 2.30 -3.17
CA LEU A 70 -17.78 1.14 -3.82
C LEU A 70 -17.79 -0.01 -2.83
N VAL A 71 -18.93 -0.69 -2.70
CA VAL A 71 -19.17 -1.78 -1.73
C VAL A 71 -19.33 -3.10 -2.46
N GLY A 72 -18.60 -4.12 -2.00
CA GLY A 72 -18.68 -5.48 -2.51
C GLY A 72 -18.12 -5.66 -3.92
N ASP A 73 -18.19 -6.88 -4.40
CA ASP A 73 -17.68 -7.28 -5.73
C ASP A 73 -18.48 -6.65 -6.88
N ASP A 74 -19.78 -6.40 -6.65
CA ASP A 74 -20.65 -5.71 -7.60
C ASP A 74 -20.42 -4.20 -7.67
N ALA A 75 -19.46 -3.69 -6.86
CA ALA A 75 -19.06 -2.28 -6.83
C ALA A 75 -20.25 -1.32 -6.61
N ILE A 76 -21.15 -1.66 -5.68
CA ILE A 76 -22.31 -0.85 -5.35
C ILE A 76 -21.87 0.54 -4.89
N PRO A 77 -22.30 1.63 -5.54
CA PRO A 77 -21.89 2.97 -5.16
C PRO A 77 -22.51 3.38 -3.82
N GLY A 78 -21.71 4.01 -2.97
CA GLY A 78 -22.13 4.52 -1.68
C GLY A 78 -21.38 5.81 -1.32
N MET A 79 -21.88 6.46 -0.29
CA MET A 79 -21.26 7.67 0.27
C MET A 79 -21.09 7.55 1.77
N VAL A 80 -19.92 7.92 2.28
CA VAL A 80 -19.68 7.96 3.73
C VAL A 80 -20.32 9.20 4.32
N GLY A 81 -21.36 9.01 5.12
CA GLY A 81 -22.04 10.05 5.87
C GLY A 81 -21.47 10.23 7.27
N CYS A 82 -21.46 11.46 7.74
CA CYS A 82 -21.09 11.82 9.11
C CYS A 82 -22.13 12.78 9.71
N LYS A 83 -22.07 12.97 11.04
CA LYS A 83 -22.99 13.88 11.74
C LYS A 83 -22.84 15.30 11.17
N PRO A 84 -23.94 15.96 10.74
CA PRO A 84 -23.88 17.33 10.22
C PRO A 84 -23.35 18.33 11.25
N VAL A 85 -22.52 19.27 10.78
CA VAL A 85 -21.83 20.26 11.66
C VAL A 85 -22.80 21.05 12.55
N HIS A 86 -24.00 21.39 12.07
CA HIS A 86 -25.00 22.13 12.85
C HIS A 86 -25.63 21.31 13.98
N LEU A 87 -25.47 19.99 13.99
CA LEU A 87 -25.90 19.10 15.07
C LEU A 87 -24.75 18.76 16.02
N CYS A 88 -23.50 19.15 15.70
CA CYS A 88 -22.35 18.94 16.53
C CYS A 88 -22.25 20.01 17.63
N ASP A 89 -21.88 19.60 18.84
CA ASP A 89 -21.47 20.52 19.89
C ASP A 89 -20.05 21.09 19.61
N ASP A 90 -19.57 22.03 20.44
CA ASP A 90 -18.28 22.67 20.21
C ASP A 90 -17.09 21.70 20.31
N LYS A 91 -17.21 20.66 21.13
CA LYS A 91 -16.20 19.61 21.24
C LYS A 91 -16.19 18.70 20.02
N GLU A 92 -17.36 18.29 19.55
CA GLU A 92 -17.51 17.47 18.35
C GLU A 92 -17.07 18.22 17.06
N ARG A 93 -17.22 19.55 17.03
CA ARG A 93 -16.75 20.38 15.88
C ARG A 93 -15.23 20.44 15.78
N SER A 94 -14.53 20.32 16.90
CA SER A 94 -13.06 20.31 16.94
C SER A 94 -12.45 18.91 16.81
N ASP A 95 -13.28 17.86 16.86
CA ASP A 95 -12.89 16.46 16.73
C ASP A 95 -13.47 15.93 15.41
N PRO A 96 -12.66 15.39 14.49
CA PRO A 96 -13.14 14.79 13.23
C PRO A 96 -14.08 13.60 13.45
N GLY A 97 -14.24 13.18 14.71
CA GLY A 97 -15.06 12.05 15.10
C GLY A 97 -14.35 10.72 14.90
N LYS A 98 -15.04 9.67 15.33
CA LYS A 98 -14.56 8.31 15.15
C LYS A 98 -15.20 7.72 13.90
N ILE A 99 -14.42 6.96 13.12
CA ILE A 99 -14.94 6.20 11.96
C ILE A 99 -16.15 5.33 12.35
N SER A 100 -16.16 4.77 13.58
CA SER A 100 -17.29 3.99 14.10
C SER A 100 -18.63 4.74 14.18
N ASN A 101 -18.61 6.07 14.15
CA ASN A 101 -19.81 6.91 14.18
C ASN A 101 -20.30 7.29 12.75
N MET A 102 -19.54 6.94 11.74
CA MET A 102 -19.88 7.17 10.34
C MET A 102 -20.71 6.00 9.80
N LYS A 103 -21.47 6.24 8.74
CA LYS A 103 -22.27 5.24 8.04
C LYS A 103 -22.04 5.38 6.54
N ILE A 104 -22.18 4.27 5.83
CA ILE A 104 -22.23 4.31 4.37
C ILE A 104 -23.70 4.25 3.95
N ASP A 105 -24.10 5.17 3.11
CA ASP A 105 -25.40 5.23 2.46
C ASP A 105 -25.24 4.73 1.02
N ILE A 106 -25.97 3.67 0.66
CA ILE A 106 -26.03 3.08 -0.67
C ILE A 106 -27.35 3.36 -1.38
N GLY A 107 -28.20 4.24 -0.80
CA GLY A 107 -29.50 4.60 -1.35
C GLY A 107 -30.62 3.57 -1.08
N ALA A 108 -30.37 2.55 -0.26
CA ALA A 108 -31.41 1.58 0.13
C ALA A 108 -32.41 2.23 1.11
N LYS A 109 -33.71 1.95 0.93
CA LYS A 109 -34.77 2.51 1.78
C LYS A 109 -34.92 1.82 3.14
N ASP A 110 -34.47 0.58 3.23
CA ASP A 110 -34.56 -0.27 4.40
C ASP A 110 -33.49 -1.38 4.36
N LYS A 111 -33.36 -2.10 5.47
CA LYS A 111 -32.43 -3.22 5.63
C LYS A 111 -32.64 -4.32 4.58
N ALA A 112 -33.89 -4.68 4.29
CA ALA A 112 -34.19 -5.76 3.37
C ALA A 112 -33.80 -5.43 1.92
N GLU A 113 -33.82 -4.15 1.55
CA GLU A 113 -33.30 -3.69 0.25
C GLU A 113 -31.77 -3.67 0.25
N ALA A 114 -31.13 -3.19 1.31
CA ALA A 114 -29.66 -3.19 1.43
C ALA A 114 -29.08 -4.60 1.39
N GLU A 115 -29.68 -5.57 2.11
CA GLU A 115 -29.24 -6.97 2.14
C GLU A 115 -29.36 -7.71 0.80
N LYS A 116 -30.07 -7.15 -0.18
CA LYS A 116 -30.09 -7.66 -1.57
C LYS A 116 -28.89 -7.22 -2.38
N LEU A 117 -28.25 -6.13 -1.97
CA LEU A 117 -27.17 -5.47 -2.70
C LEU A 117 -25.81 -5.75 -2.08
N VAL A 118 -25.74 -5.87 -0.75
CA VAL A 118 -24.50 -6.00 0.01
C VAL A 118 -24.65 -6.96 1.20
N SER A 119 -23.56 -7.51 1.65
CA SER A 119 -23.46 -8.47 2.76
C SER A 119 -22.49 -8.03 3.84
N LEU A 120 -22.64 -8.60 5.03
CA LEU A 120 -21.60 -8.45 6.07
C LEU A 120 -20.30 -9.09 5.59
N GLY A 121 -19.18 -8.40 5.80
CA GLY A 121 -17.87 -8.82 5.32
C GLY A 121 -17.50 -8.30 3.93
N ASP A 122 -18.42 -7.65 3.22
CA ASP A 122 -18.10 -7.01 1.94
C ASP A 122 -17.04 -5.92 2.13
N MET A 123 -16.06 -5.92 1.25
CA MET A 123 -15.02 -4.90 1.21
C MET A 123 -15.55 -3.61 0.62
N VAL A 124 -15.03 -2.51 1.12
CA VAL A 124 -15.37 -1.16 0.64
C VAL A 124 -14.12 -0.44 0.21
N THR A 125 -14.10 0.04 -1.01
CA THR A 125 -12.99 0.79 -1.58
C THR A 125 -13.36 2.24 -1.85
N PHE A 126 -12.40 3.16 -1.71
CA PHE A 126 -12.58 4.54 -2.13
C PHE A 126 -12.70 4.63 -3.66
N THR A 127 -13.41 5.65 -4.14
CA THR A 127 -13.43 5.98 -5.57
C THR A 127 -12.51 7.17 -5.85
N GLY A 128 -12.02 7.25 -7.06
CA GLY A 128 -11.26 8.41 -7.53
C GLY A 128 -10.59 8.15 -8.89
N PRO A 129 -10.55 9.16 -9.76
CA PRO A 129 -9.82 9.04 -11.03
C PRO A 129 -8.32 9.10 -10.80
N VAL A 130 -7.57 8.54 -11.74
CA VAL A 130 -6.15 8.87 -11.89
C VAL A 130 -6.06 10.22 -12.59
N VAL A 131 -5.38 11.17 -11.97
CA VAL A 131 -5.27 12.55 -12.46
C VAL A 131 -3.81 12.88 -12.74
N HIS A 132 -3.53 13.34 -13.95
CA HIS A 132 -2.25 13.93 -14.32
C HIS A 132 -2.34 15.44 -14.14
N TYR A 133 -1.41 16.05 -13.41
CA TYR A 133 -1.42 17.48 -13.15
C TYR A 133 0.00 18.04 -13.02
N GLY A 134 0.13 19.35 -13.25
CA GLY A 134 1.43 19.99 -13.25
C GLY A 134 2.42 19.32 -14.21
N GLU A 135 3.69 19.39 -13.91
CA GLU A 135 4.75 18.76 -14.71
C GLU A 135 5.11 17.39 -14.11
N GLY A 136 4.70 16.31 -14.81
CA GLY A 136 5.05 14.94 -14.48
C GLY A 136 4.51 14.42 -13.14
N ARG A 137 3.39 14.98 -12.66
CA ARG A 137 2.74 14.55 -11.41
C ARG A 137 1.50 13.73 -11.68
N VAL A 138 1.30 12.72 -10.87
CA VAL A 138 0.14 11.84 -10.91
C VAL A 138 -0.46 11.76 -9.51
N ALA A 139 -1.77 11.85 -9.41
CA ALA A 139 -2.53 11.53 -8.22
C ALA A 139 -3.54 10.44 -8.53
N GLY A 140 -3.76 9.54 -7.59
CA GLY A 140 -4.72 8.45 -7.78
C GLY A 140 -4.86 7.64 -6.50
N ARG A 141 -5.90 6.82 -6.47
CA ARG A 141 -6.11 5.81 -5.45
C ARG A 141 -5.06 4.70 -5.58
N ALA A 142 -4.69 4.10 -4.46
CA ALA A 142 -3.84 2.92 -4.42
C ALA A 142 -2.47 3.10 -5.12
N LEU A 143 -1.96 4.33 -5.22
CA LEU A 143 -0.56 4.55 -5.62
C LEU A 143 0.39 3.90 -4.60
N ASP A 144 -0.01 3.83 -3.37
CA ASP A 144 0.47 2.96 -2.33
C ASP A 144 -0.23 1.60 -2.47
N ASP A 145 0.43 0.52 -2.90
CA ASP A 145 1.78 0.53 -3.49
C ASP A 145 1.75 -0.02 -4.93
N ARG A 146 0.70 0.30 -5.66
CA ARG A 146 0.63 -0.09 -7.10
C ARG A 146 1.67 0.63 -7.95
N ALA A 147 2.26 1.71 -7.43
CA ALA A 147 3.43 2.32 -8.05
C ALA A 147 4.65 1.38 -7.99
N GLY A 148 4.91 0.75 -6.84
CA GLY A 148 5.91 -0.30 -6.71
C GLY A 148 5.61 -1.51 -7.60
N CYS A 149 4.35 -1.96 -7.65
CA CYS A 149 3.94 -3.03 -8.56
C CYS A 149 4.28 -2.69 -10.03
N ALA A 150 4.06 -1.44 -10.46
CA ALA A 150 4.41 -1.01 -11.81
C ALA A 150 5.93 -1.05 -12.07
N VAL A 151 6.74 -0.73 -11.06
CA VAL A 151 8.21 -0.88 -11.12
C VAL A 151 8.59 -2.35 -11.30
N LEU A 152 8.00 -3.26 -10.49
CA LEU A 152 8.24 -4.70 -10.62
C LEU A 152 7.91 -5.20 -12.03
N ILE A 153 6.79 -4.80 -12.60
CA ILE A 153 6.39 -5.16 -13.98
C ILE A 153 7.44 -4.69 -14.99
N LYS A 154 7.95 -3.47 -14.84
CA LYS A 154 9.01 -2.95 -15.71
C LYS A 154 10.31 -3.73 -15.58
N MET A 155 10.68 -4.14 -14.37
CA MET A 155 11.85 -4.97 -14.12
C MET A 155 11.70 -6.36 -14.75
N ILE A 156 10.53 -7.00 -14.64
CA ILE A 156 10.23 -8.30 -15.28
C ILE A 156 10.39 -8.21 -16.81
N GLN A 157 10.09 -7.07 -17.42
CA GLN A 157 10.22 -6.83 -18.85
C GLN A 157 11.67 -6.56 -19.31
N SER A 158 12.61 -6.39 -18.38
CA SER A 158 14.02 -6.14 -18.68
C SER A 158 14.87 -7.40 -18.60
N ASP A 159 16.10 -7.33 -19.11
CA ASP A 159 17.11 -8.36 -18.90
C ASP A 159 17.68 -8.25 -17.49
N LEU A 160 17.80 -9.39 -16.80
CA LEU A 160 18.34 -9.45 -15.45
C LEU A 160 19.69 -10.15 -15.44
N GLU A 161 20.55 -9.74 -14.52
CA GLU A 161 21.83 -10.41 -14.29
C GLU A 161 21.64 -11.71 -13.48
N TYR A 162 20.74 -11.72 -12.50
CA TYR A 162 20.50 -12.83 -11.59
C TYR A 162 19.04 -13.26 -11.58
N ASP A 163 18.82 -14.55 -11.29
CA ASP A 163 17.47 -15.08 -11.04
C ASP A 163 16.81 -14.31 -9.92
N THR A 164 15.62 -13.77 -10.19
CA THR A 164 14.90 -12.88 -9.28
C THR A 164 13.43 -13.27 -9.22
N TYR A 165 12.90 -13.38 -8.00
CA TYR A 165 11.48 -13.43 -7.75
C TYR A 165 10.93 -12.02 -7.55
N PHE A 166 9.89 -11.70 -8.29
CA PHE A 166 9.08 -10.50 -8.11
C PHE A 166 7.81 -10.89 -7.37
N SER A 167 7.66 -10.42 -6.15
CA SER A 167 6.57 -10.79 -5.26
C SER A 167 5.57 -9.65 -5.17
N PHE A 168 4.42 -9.83 -5.81
CA PHE A 168 3.27 -8.95 -5.68
C PHE A 168 2.45 -9.46 -4.49
N THR A 169 2.53 -8.78 -3.38
CA THR A 169 2.00 -9.27 -2.11
C THR A 169 0.65 -8.67 -1.76
N THR A 170 -0.04 -9.34 -0.87
CA THR A 170 -1.30 -8.92 -0.27
C THR A 170 -1.12 -8.66 1.23
N ARG A 171 -2.08 -7.96 1.85
CA ARG A 171 -2.16 -7.77 3.30
C ARG A 171 -0.95 -7.04 3.90
N GLU A 172 -0.34 -6.12 3.16
CA GLU A 172 0.66 -5.22 3.71
C GLU A 172 0.01 -4.29 4.73
N GLU A 173 -1.09 -3.65 4.35
CA GLU A 173 -1.85 -2.66 5.09
C GLU A 173 -2.44 -3.19 6.43
N VAL A 174 -2.45 -4.49 6.60
CA VAL A 174 -2.94 -5.17 7.81
C VAL A 174 -1.86 -5.99 8.51
N GLY A 175 -0.58 -5.67 8.26
CA GLY A 175 0.56 -6.22 9.01
C GLY A 175 1.56 -7.06 8.22
N GLY A 176 1.59 -6.94 6.88
CA GLY A 176 2.67 -7.50 6.04
C GLY A 176 2.68 -9.03 5.92
N MET A 177 1.55 -9.69 6.20
CA MET A 177 1.45 -11.16 6.22
C MET A 177 1.78 -11.80 4.88
N GLY A 178 1.38 -11.15 3.78
CA GLY A 178 1.69 -11.63 2.43
C GLY A 178 3.19 -11.65 2.16
N ALA A 179 3.91 -10.60 2.54
CA ALA A 179 5.36 -10.56 2.37
C ALA A 179 6.08 -11.63 3.19
N GLN A 180 5.58 -11.95 4.39
CA GLN A 180 6.14 -13.01 5.22
C GLN A 180 5.99 -14.39 4.55
N THR A 181 4.79 -14.72 4.04
CA THR A 181 4.55 -16.02 3.37
C THR A 181 5.29 -16.12 2.05
N ALA A 182 5.34 -15.06 1.26
CA ALA A 182 6.12 -14.97 0.03
C ALA A 182 7.61 -15.24 0.30
N THR A 183 8.18 -14.60 1.32
CA THR A 183 9.58 -14.80 1.71
C THR A 183 9.86 -16.23 2.17
N TYR A 184 8.94 -16.84 2.93
CA TYR A 184 9.06 -18.24 3.35
C TYR A 184 9.06 -19.20 2.15
N THR A 185 8.29 -18.90 1.12
CA THR A 185 8.21 -19.72 -0.11
C THR A 185 9.46 -19.54 -0.96
N VAL A 186 9.90 -18.33 -1.22
CA VAL A 186 11.04 -17.98 -2.08
C VAL A 186 12.38 -18.30 -1.41
N LYS A 187 12.52 -18.09 -0.11
CA LYS A 187 13.76 -18.22 0.69
C LYS A 187 14.93 -17.45 0.09
N PRO A 188 14.79 -16.14 -0.14
CA PRO A 188 15.86 -15.33 -0.71
C PRO A 188 16.97 -15.10 0.33
N ASP A 189 18.19 -14.81 -0.13
CA ASP A 189 19.28 -14.29 0.71
C ASP A 189 19.33 -12.76 0.72
N ILE A 190 18.75 -12.12 -0.30
CA ILE A 190 18.58 -10.67 -0.43
C ILE A 190 17.15 -10.39 -0.87
N ALA A 191 16.49 -9.46 -0.16
CA ALA A 191 15.18 -8.98 -0.51
C ALA A 191 15.14 -7.43 -0.53
N VAL A 192 14.40 -6.89 -1.49
CA VAL A 192 14.21 -5.43 -1.64
C VAL A 192 12.72 -5.15 -1.66
N ALA A 193 12.24 -4.31 -0.76
CA ALA A 193 10.90 -3.75 -0.81
C ALA A 193 10.90 -2.47 -1.66
N ILE A 194 10.05 -2.44 -2.67
CA ILE A 194 9.71 -1.21 -3.40
C ILE A 194 8.42 -0.72 -2.78
N GLU A 195 8.41 0.53 -2.34
CA GLU A 195 7.33 1.07 -1.53
C GLU A 195 7.16 2.57 -1.75
N THR A 196 5.97 3.09 -1.53
CA THR A 196 5.75 4.53 -1.46
C THR A 196 6.14 5.07 -0.08
N THR A 197 6.32 6.37 0.04
CA THR A 197 6.58 7.00 1.34
C THR A 197 5.98 8.39 1.42
N THR A 198 5.50 8.75 2.62
CA THR A 198 5.04 10.11 2.90
C THR A 198 6.20 11.08 2.76
N ALA A 199 6.09 12.05 1.86
CA ALA A 199 7.14 13.06 1.66
C ALA A 199 7.12 14.14 2.75
N ALA A 200 5.94 14.56 3.19
CA ALA A 200 5.74 15.74 4.02
C ALA A 200 6.36 17.03 3.41
N ASP A 201 6.56 17.06 2.09
CA ASP A 201 7.12 18.20 1.34
C ASP A 201 6.00 19.16 0.94
N ILE A 202 5.37 19.76 1.93
CA ILE A 202 4.26 20.70 1.77
C ILE A 202 4.53 22.02 2.49
N GLY A 203 3.79 23.07 2.11
CA GLY A 203 3.86 24.37 2.77
C GLY A 203 3.57 24.26 4.27
N GLY A 204 4.29 25.03 5.08
CA GLY A 204 4.13 25.05 6.54
C GLY A 204 4.88 23.95 7.29
N VAL A 205 5.45 22.95 6.60
CA VAL A 205 6.31 21.91 7.23
C VAL A 205 7.75 22.37 7.22
N ALA A 206 8.36 22.46 8.41
CA ALA A 206 9.76 22.80 8.58
C ALA A 206 10.66 21.76 7.89
N PRO A 207 11.78 22.15 7.25
CA PRO A 207 12.63 21.24 6.47
C PRO A 207 13.08 19.99 7.22
N GLU A 208 13.39 20.10 8.50
CA GLU A 208 13.84 18.99 9.35
C GLU A 208 12.71 17.99 9.70
N LYS A 209 11.47 18.32 9.41
CA LYS A 209 10.31 17.43 9.58
C LYS A 209 9.88 16.75 8.27
N ARG A 210 10.49 17.12 7.15
CA ARG A 210 10.23 16.50 5.86
C ARG A 210 10.92 15.15 5.79
N VAL A 211 10.28 14.20 5.14
CA VAL A 211 10.80 12.82 4.99
C VAL A 211 11.63 12.68 3.72
N CYS A 212 11.17 13.29 2.65
CA CYS A 212 11.83 13.35 1.36
C CYS A 212 11.27 14.49 0.52
N PHE A 213 11.79 14.69 -0.69
CA PHE A 213 11.39 15.77 -1.58
C PHE A 213 10.89 15.22 -2.91
N LEU A 214 9.71 15.66 -3.35
CA LEU A 214 9.17 15.32 -4.67
C LEU A 214 10.10 15.78 -5.78
N GLY A 215 10.30 14.92 -6.78
CA GLY A 215 11.16 15.20 -7.94
C GLY A 215 12.66 15.04 -7.68
N LYS A 216 13.10 14.65 -6.47
CA LYS A 216 14.51 14.39 -6.15
C LYS A 216 14.92 12.93 -6.37
N GLY A 217 14.06 12.12 -6.97
CA GLY A 217 14.31 10.71 -7.27
C GLY A 217 13.90 9.76 -6.16
N PRO A 218 14.11 8.44 -6.36
CA PRO A 218 13.80 7.42 -5.38
C PRO A 218 14.43 7.69 -4.02
N VAL A 219 13.73 7.22 -2.98
CA VAL A 219 14.12 7.40 -1.58
C VAL A 219 14.74 6.11 -1.08
N ILE A 220 15.97 6.17 -0.62
CA ILE A 220 16.69 5.01 -0.06
C ILE A 220 16.58 5.08 1.46
N SER A 221 15.97 4.09 2.08
CA SER A 221 15.77 4.02 3.53
C SER A 221 16.93 3.31 4.21
N PHE A 222 17.42 3.85 5.31
CA PHE A 222 18.39 3.18 6.19
C PHE A 222 17.72 2.60 7.44
N MET A 223 16.53 3.10 7.81
CA MET A 223 15.73 2.62 8.93
C MET A 223 14.28 3.10 8.79
N ASP A 224 13.36 2.29 9.23
CA ASP A 224 11.97 2.66 9.51
C ASP A 224 11.52 2.08 10.88
N LYS A 225 10.22 2.06 11.17
CA LYS A 225 9.70 1.55 12.45
C LYS A 225 9.80 0.02 12.58
N GLY A 226 9.88 -0.70 11.47
CA GLY A 226 9.91 -2.16 11.44
C GLY A 226 11.28 -2.75 11.10
N THR A 227 12.19 -1.96 10.53
CA THR A 227 13.42 -2.48 9.93
C THR A 227 14.63 -1.57 10.16
N ILE A 228 15.76 -2.15 10.53
CA ILE A 228 17.09 -1.56 10.35
C ILE A 228 17.70 -2.26 9.13
N TYR A 229 17.88 -1.52 8.04
CA TYR A 229 18.32 -2.08 6.76
C TYR A 229 19.83 -2.43 6.77
N ASP A 230 20.22 -3.42 5.96
CA ASP A 230 21.64 -3.74 5.78
C ASP A 230 22.37 -2.52 5.19
N ASN A 231 23.33 -1.97 5.96
CA ASN A 231 24.04 -0.75 5.58
C ASN A 231 24.85 -0.91 4.28
N ARG A 232 25.28 -2.13 3.93
CA ARG A 232 26.01 -2.38 2.67
C ARG A 232 25.07 -2.26 1.48
N LEU A 233 23.84 -2.77 1.58
CA LEU A 233 22.83 -2.64 0.52
C LEU A 233 22.36 -1.19 0.40
N TYR A 234 22.17 -0.50 1.52
CA TYR A 234 21.87 0.93 1.53
C TYR A 234 22.96 1.75 0.81
N GLN A 235 24.21 1.52 1.17
CA GLN A 235 25.34 2.24 0.56
C GLN A 235 25.49 1.88 -0.92
N LEU A 236 25.35 0.59 -1.28
CA LEU A 236 25.38 0.12 -2.66
C LEU A 236 24.31 0.84 -3.52
N ALA A 237 23.10 1.00 -3.01
CA ALA A 237 22.04 1.70 -3.74
C ALA A 237 22.40 3.17 -4.01
N LEU A 238 22.96 3.88 -3.04
CA LEU A 238 23.40 5.27 -3.19
C LEU A 238 24.59 5.39 -4.16
N ASP A 239 25.57 4.49 -4.06
CA ASP A 239 26.74 4.48 -4.95
C ASP A 239 26.35 4.15 -6.39
N THR A 240 25.45 3.18 -6.58
CA THR A 240 24.88 2.85 -7.89
C THR A 240 24.16 4.06 -8.49
N ALA A 241 23.31 4.72 -7.71
CA ALA A 241 22.61 5.91 -8.18
C ALA A 241 23.61 7.01 -8.64
N LYS A 242 24.69 7.21 -7.90
CA LYS A 242 25.76 8.17 -8.22
C LYS A 242 26.50 7.76 -9.50
N GLU A 243 26.90 6.50 -9.64
CA GLU A 243 27.62 5.95 -10.79
C GLU A 243 26.81 6.11 -12.09
N TYR A 244 25.54 5.73 -12.04
CA TYR A 244 24.64 5.81 -13.20
C TYR A 244 23.96 7.18 -13.36
N LYS A 245 24.33 8.18 -12.54
CA LYS A 245 23.75 9.54 -12.57
C LYS A 245 22.23 9.56 -12.40
N ILE A 246 21.70 8.63 -11.63
CA ILE A 246 20.29 8.56 -11.26
C ILE A 246 20.06 9.46 -10.04
N LYS A 247 19.03 10.29 -10.10
CA LYS A 247 18.62 11.07 -8.92
C LYS A 247 18.18 10.08 -7.83
N ALA A 248 18.71 10.20 -6.64
CA ALA A 248 18.29 9.45 -5.47
C ALA A 248 18.52 10.29 -4.21
N GLN A 249 17.81 9.98 -3.14
CA GLN A 249 17.90 10.69 -1.88
C GLN A 249 17.77 9.73 -0.69
N PRO A 250 18.43 9.99 0.44
CA PRO A 250 18.19 9.25 1.66
C PRO A 250 16.81 9.60 2.24
N LYS A 251 16.17 8.66 2.92
CA LYS A 251 14.99 8.94 3.74
C LYS A 251 15.40 9.75 4.96
N LEU A 252 14.77 10.90 5.17
CA LEU A 252 15.07 11.77 6.30
C LEU A 252 14.18 11.39 7.49
N GLY A 253 14.72 10.58 8.41
CA GLY A 253 14.02 10.16 9.63
C GLY A 253 13.39 8.76 9.56
N VAL A 254 12.87 8.32 10.69
CA VAL A 254 12.35 6.98 10.93
C VAL A 254 10.83 7.03 11.02
N PHE A 255 10.16 6.79 9.92
CA PHE A 255 8.70 6.87 9.80
C PHE A 255 8.13 5.67 9.05
N GLY A 256 6.90 5.26 9.42
CA GLY A 256 6.17 4.16 8.79
C GLY A 256 6.85 2.81 8.97
N GLY A 257 6.40 1.85 8.25
CA GLY A 257 6.96 0.52 8.03
C GLY A 257 6.59 0.11 6.63
N ASN A 258 7.06 -1.04 6.17
CA ASN A 258 6.70 -1.63 4.90
C ASN A 258 6.98 -3.14 4.92
N ASN A 259 6.79 -3.80 3.79
CA ASN A 259 7.02 -5.24 3.63
C ASN A 259 8.39 -5.74 4.10
N ALA A 260 9.43 -4.90 4.10
CA ALA A 260 10.76 -5.30 4.60
C ALA A 260 10.72 -5.73 6.07
N GLY A 261 9.85 -5.10 6.88
CA GLY A 261 9.63 -5.48 8.28
C GLY A 261 9.19 -6.93 8.48
N SER A 262 8.42 -7.47 7.56
CA SER A 262 7.98 -8.87 7.57
C SER A 262 8.98 -9.81 6.86
N MET A 263 9.63 -9.32 5.80
CA MET A 263 10.59 -10.13 5.02
C MET A 263 11.85 -10.44 5.82
N HIS A 264 12.46 -9.45 6.46
CA HIS A 264 13.77 -9.65 7.12
C HIS A 264 13.72 -10.58 8.33
N GLN A 265 12.53 -10.80 8.91
CA GLN A 265 12.31 -11.72 10.03
C GLN A 265 11.98 -13.14 9.58
N ALA A 266 11.69 -13.36 8.31
CA ALA A 266 11.32 -14.68 7.80
C ALA A 266 12.55 -15.58 7.61
N VAL A 267 12.34 -16.90 7.59
CA VAL A 267 13.34 -17.92 7.20
C VAL A 267 14.68 -17.84 7.94
N GLY A 268 14.71 -17.33 9.17
CA GLY A 268 15.94 -17.16 9.95
C GLY A 268 16.75 -15.91 9.65
N GLY A 269 16.16 -14.98 8.92
CA GLY A 269 16.69 -13.67 8.58
C GLY A 269 17.08 -13.53 7.11
N VAL A 270 16.59 -12.44 6.49
CA VAL A 270 16.89 -12.05 5.10
C VAL A 270 17.50 -10.65 5.12
N ARG A 271 18.48 -10.41 4.25
CA ARG A 271 19.07 -9.08 4.08
C ARG A 271 18.26 -8.21 3.18
#